data_ede627ad20fb2e3e02e1e0603db9ff27
#
_entry.id   ede627ad20fb2e3e02e1e0603db9ff27
#
_cell.length_a   1.000
_cell.length_b   1.000
_cell.length_c   1.000
_cell.angle_alpha   90.00
_cell.angle_beta   90.00
_cell.angle_gamma   90.00
#
_symmetry.space_group_name_H-M   'P 1'
#
loop_
_entity.id
_entity.type
_entity.pdbx_description
1 polymer ?
#
loop_
_entity_poly.entity_id
_entity_poly.type
_entity_poly.pdbx_seq_one_letter_code
_entity_poly.pdbx_strand_id
1 'polypeptide(L)'
;MKEFIKTEVKAETAILVGLITKEQSERKTNEYLDELEFLAETAGAVTVKRFTQRLDGPSSVTYVGKGKLEEIRAYILAEEEAEREVGMVIFDDELSAKQLRNIEKELGVKILDRTSLILDIFAMRAQTANAKTQVELAQYRYMLPRLQRLWTHLELSLIHI
;
A
#
# COMPACT_ATOMS: atom_id res chain seq x y z
N MET A 1 -8.83 34.05 12.84
CA MET A 1 -8.61 33.46 12.69
C MET A 1 -8.38 32.59 12.52
N LYS A 2 -8.18 32.23 12.23
CA LYS A 2 -7.98 31.48 11.95
C LYS A 2 -7.86 30.51 11.74
N GLU A 3 -8.16 30.14 11.42
CA GLU A 3 -8.25 29.35 10.94
C GLU A 3 -7.58 28.40 10.67
N PHE A 4 -7.11 28.28 10.30
CA PHE A 4 -6.18 27.45 9.96
C PHE A 4 -5.94 26.51 10.95
N ILE A 5 -6.15 26.74 11.62
CA ILE A 5 -5.88 26.03 12.60
C ILE A 5 -6.45 24.76 12.65
N LYS A 6 -7.35 24.58 11.97
CA LYS A 6 -7.88 23.50 11.92
C LYS A 6 -7.44 22.60 11.14
N THR A 7 -6.37 22.19 11.09
CA THR A 7 -5.89 21.11 10.44
C THR A 7 -6.27 19.93 11.24
N GLU A 8 -7.41 19.50 11.13
CA GLU A 8 -7.73 18.24 11.60
C GLU A 8 -7.11 17.27 10.67
N VAL A 9 -6.13 16.56 11.12
CA VAL A 9 -5.54 15.48 10.38
C VAL A 9 -6.53 14.35 10.49
N LYS A 10 -7.31 14.16 9.46
CA LYS A 10 -8.20 13.02 9.38
C LYS A 10 -7.31 11.79 9.19
N ALA A 11 -7.54 10.77 9.99
CA ALA A 11 -6.84 9.51 9.81
C ALA A 11 -7.15 8.96 8.42
N GLU A 12 -6.13 8.50 7.71
CA GLU A 12 -6.35 7.88 6.41
C GLU A 12 -6.99 6.52 6.62
N THR A 13 -7.92 6.17 5.74
CA THR A 13 -8.57 4.87 5.81
C THR A 13 -7.83 3.87 4.94
N ALA A 14 -7.79 2.64 5.38
CA ALA A 14 -7.04 1.58 4.70
C ALA A 14 -7.86 0.32 4.50
N ILE A 15 -7.65 -0.30 3.35
CA ILE A 15 -8.15 -1.64 3.06
C ILE A 15 -6.93 -2.55 3.18
N LEU A 16 -7.09 -3.70 3.81
CA LEU A 16 -6.03 -4.70 3.92
C LEU A 16 -6.33 -5.88 3.03
N VAL A 17 -5.33 -6.42 2.36
CA VAL A 17 -5.48 -7.55 1.45
C VAL A 17 -4.46 -8.64 1.79
N GLY A 18 -4.93 -9.87 1.93
CA GLY A 18 -4.08 -11.02 2.20
C GLY A 18 -4.47 -12.22 1.36
N LEU A 19 -3.55 -13.14 1.18
CA LEU A 19 -3.78 -14.38 0.44
C LEU A 19 -3.73 -15.59 1.36
N ILE A 20 -4.59 -16.54 1.06
CA ILE A 20 -4.58 -17.86 1.68
C ILE A 20 -4.03 -18.79 0.60
N THR A 21 -2.93 -19.47 0.89
CA THR A 21 -2.27 -20.35 -0.08
C THR A 21 -2.06 -21.72 0.53
N LYS A 22 -1.44 -22.63 -0.21
CA LYS A 22 -1.11 -23.95 0.30
C LYS A 22 -0.12 -23.86 1.46
N GLU A 23 0.74 -22.86 1.45
CA GLU A 23 1.75 -22.65 2.48
C GLU A 23 1.32 -21.71 3.59
N GLN A 24 0.19 -21.04 3.43
CA GLN A 24 -0.29 -20.07 4.40
C GLN A 24 -1.79 -20.27 4.63
N SER A 25 -2.12 -20.91 5.73
CA SER A 25 -3.52 -21.22 6.06
C SER A 25 -4.34 -19.96 6.29
N GLU A 26 -5.65 -20.12 6.27
CA GLU A 26 -6.58 -19.03 6.56
C GLU A 26 -6.31 -18.43 7.93
N ARG A 27 -6.07 -19.29 8.92
CA ARG A 27 -5.75 -18.85 10.27
C ARG A 27 -4.49 -17.99 10.29
N LYS A 28 -3.44 -18.45 9.59
CA LYS A 28 -2.17 -17.72 9.52
C LYS A 28 -2.34 -16.38 8.81
N THR A 29 -3.10 -16.38 7.72
CA THR A 29 -3.40 -15.16 6.97
C THR A 29 -4.10 -14.15 7.86
N ASN A 30 -5.08 -14.60 8.65
CA ASN A 30 -5.79 -13.71 9.56
C ASN A 30 -4.89 -13.16 10.67
N GLU A 31 -3.98 -13.98 11.18
CA GLU A 31 -3.00 -13.53 12.17
C GLU A 31 -2.10 -12.45 11.59
N TYR A 32 -1.64 -12.64 10.36
CA TYR A 32 -0.80 -11.65 9.68
C TYR A 32 -1.58 -10.37 9.37
N LEU A 33 -2.85 -10.48 9.04
CA LEU A 33 -3.69 -9.30 8.81
C LEU A 33 -3.94 -8.54 10.12
N ASP A 34 -4.04 -9.24 11.25
CA ASP A 34 -4.15 -8.60 12.56
C ASP A 34 -2.88 -7.78 12.84
N GLU A 35 -1.71 -8.34 12.55
CA GLU A 35 -0.44 -7.64 12.70
C GLU A 35 -0.37 -6.44 11.76
N LEU A 36 -0.81 -6.63 10.52
CA LEU A 36 -0.80 -5.56 9.53
C LEU A 36 -1.72 -4.43 9.95
N GLU A 37 -2.87 -4.75 10.49
CA GLU A 37 -3.80 -3.75 11.00
C GLU A 37 -3.17 -2.94 12.13
N PHE A 38 -2.48 -3.62 13.05
CA PHE A 38 -1.77 -2.95 14.13
C PHE A 38 -0.70 -2.00 13.58
N LEU A 39 0.06 -2.46 12.56
CA LEU A 39 1.07 -1.63 11.92
C LEU A 39 0.44 -0.41 11.23
N ALA A 40 -0.69 -0.62 10.55
CA ALA A 40 -1.39 0.47 9.89
C ALA A 40 -1.88 1.51 10.91
N GLU A 41 -2.42 1.06 12.04
CA GLU A 41 -2.85 1.95 13.12
C GLU A 41 -1.66 2.74 13.68
N THR A 42 -0.51 2.09 13.82
CA THR A 42 0.71 2.74 14.26
C THR A 42 1.12 3.85 13.30
N ALA A 43 0.84 3.70 12.03
CA ALA A 43 1.11 4.69 11.00
C ALA A 43 0.00 5.76 10.89
N GLY A 44 -1.03 5.66 11.72
CA GLY A 44 -2.12 6.64 11.74
C GLY A 44 -3.28 6.31 10.81
N ALA A 45 -3.34 5.09 10.30
CA ALA A 45 -4.42 4.68 9.41
C ALA A 45 -5.50 3.90 10.18
N VAL A 46 -6.71 3.94 9.67
CA VAL A 46 -7.83 3.18 10.23
C VAL A 46 -8.26 2.15 9.21
N THR A 47 -8.25 0.88 9.58
CA THR A 47 -8.67 -0.20 8.69
C THR A 47 -10.19 -0.24 8.59
N VAL A 48 -10.71 -0.14 7.38
CA VAL A 48 -12.17 -0.16 7.15
C VAL A 48 -12.66 -1.46 6.52
N LYS A 49 -11.75 -2.23 5.92
CA LYS A 49 -12.15 -3.48 5.25
C LYS A 49 -10.95 -4.38 5.06
N ARG A 50 -11.17 -5.70 5.13
CA ARG A 50 -10.16 -6.70 4.78
C ARG A 50 -10.69 -7.54 3.63
N PHE A 51 -9.82 -7.86 2.69
CA PHE A 51 -10.13 -8.80 1.61
C PHE A 51 -9.13 -9.94 1.68
N THR A 52 -9.61 -11.15 1.53
CA THR A 52 -8.75 -12.31 1.42
C THR A 52 -9.16 -13.11 0.20
N GLN A 53 -8.22 -13.86 -0.35
CA GLN A 53 -8.49 -14.74 -1.48
C GLN A 53 -7.65 -15.99 -1.34
N ARG A 54 -8.25 -17.12 -1.70
CA ARG A 54 -7.53 -18.39 -1.72
C ARG A 54 -7.00 -18.62 -3.13
N LEU A 55 -5.70 -18.69 -3.25
CA LEU A 55 -5.01 -18.97 -4.53
C LEU A 55 -3.88 -19.96 -4.26
N ASP A 56 -3.36 -20.58 -5.31
CA ASP A 56 -2.20 -21.45 -5.17
C ASP A 56 -0.96 -20.62 -4.82
N GLY A 57 -0.90 -19.41 -5.31
CA GLY A 57 0.16 -18.45 -5.00
C GLY A 57 -0.20 -17.08 -5.55
N PRO A 58 0.59 -16.06 -5.27
CA PRO A 58 0.28 -14.70 -5.76
C PRO A 58 0.32 -14.63 -7.27
N SER A 59 -0.60 -13.86 -7.85
CA SER A 59 -0.57 -13.55 -9.27
C SER A 59 0.64 -12.66 -9.55
N SER A 60 1.42 -12.99 -10.55
CA SER A 60 2.57 -12.18 -10.95
C SER A 60 2.18 -10.84 -11.55
N VAL A 61 0.92 -10.68 -11.91
CA VAL A 61 0.42 -9.46 -12.55
C VAL A 61 -0.20 -8.50 -11.52
N THR A 62 -1.08 -9.01 -10.67
CA THR A 62 -1.87 -8.18 -9.75
C THR A 62 -1.93 -8.71 -8.33
N TYR A 63 -1.08 -9.65 -7.98
CA TYR A 63 -1.02 -10.26 -6.66
C TYR A 63 -2.26 -11.09 -6.32
N VAL A 64 -3.46 -10.52 -6.46
CA VAL A 64 -4.73 -11.23 -6.31
C VAL A 64 -5.29 -11.51 -7.70
N GLY A 65 -6.30 -12.35 -7.79
CA GLY A 65 -6.96 -12.64 -9.05
C GLY A 65 -7.74 -11.42 -9.55
N LYS A 66 -8.02 -11.42 -10.85
CA LYS A 66 -8.72 -10.31 -11.50
C LYS A 66 -10.10 -10.03 -10.88
N GLY A 67 -10.85 -11.08 -10.56
CA GLY A 67 -12.16 -10.92 -9.94
C GLY A 67 -12.08 -10.28 -8.56
N LYS A 68 -11.07 -10.66 -7.77
CA LYS A 68 -10.89 -10.07 -6.44
C LYS A 68 -10.49 -8.59 -6.58
N LEU A 69 -9.65 -8.27 -7.54
CA LEU A 69 -9.24 -6.90 -7.77
C LEU A 69 -10.45 -6.03 -8.17
N GLU A 70 -11.34 -6.57 -9.00
CA GLU A 70 -12.58 -5.87 -9.36
C GLU A 70 -13.50 -5.68 -8.16
N GLU A 71 -13.53 -6.65 -7.27
CA GLU A 71 -14.31 -6.58 -6.03
C GLU A 71 -13.80 -5.46 -5.13
N ILE A 72 -12.47 -5.34 -5.01
CA ILE A 72 -11.85 -4.27 -4.23
C ILE A 72 -12.15 -2.91 -4.87
N ARG A 73 -12.04 -2.84 -6.17
CA ARG A 73 -12.34 -1.61 -6.91
C ARG A 73 -13.79 -1.18 -6.70
N ALA A 74 -14.70 -2.12 -6.78
CA ALA A 74 -16.12 -1.85 -6.58
C ALA A 74 -16.39 -1.31 -5.17
N TYR A 75 -15.71 -1.88 -4.18
CA TYR A 75 -15.82 -1.40 -2.81
C TYR A 75 -15.34 0.06 -2.69
N ILE A 76 -14.20 0.36 -3.29
CA ILE A 76 -13.64 1.71 -3.26
C ILE A 76 -14.59 2.71 -3.89
N LEU A 77 -15.14 2.37 -5.05
CA LEU A 77 -16.07 3.25 -5.75
C LEU A 77 -17.37 3.48 -4.96
N ALA A 78 -17.88 2.44 -4.32
CA ALA A 78 -19.09 2.54 -3.50
C ALA A 78 -18.84 3.45 -2.29
N GLU A 79 -17.65 3.36 -1.69
CA GLU A 79 -17.28 4.21 -0.57
C GLU A 79 -17.16 5.66 -1.00
N GLU A 80 -16.56 5.91 -2.17
CA GLU A 80 -16.46 7.26 -2.71
C GLU A 80 -17.83 7.88 -2.96
N GLU A 81 -18.75 7.11 -3.51
CA GLU A 81 -20.12 7.58 -3.73
C GLU A 81 -20.84 7.91 -2.42
N ALA A 82 -20.47 7.24 -1.36
CA ALA A 82 -21.01 7.50 -0.02
C ALA A 82 -20.22 8.58 0.72
N GLU A 83 -19.34 9.26 0.01
CA GLU A 83 -18.48 10.31 0.56
C GLU A 83 -17.54 9.83 1.67
N ARG A 84 -17.13 8.57 1.59
CA ARG A 84 -16.14 7.99 2.49
C ARG A 84 -14.95 7.54 1.65
N GLU A 85 -14.03 8.42 1.39
CA GLU A 85 -12.86 8.09 0.59
C GLU A 85 -11.98 7.03 1.25
N VAL A 86 -11.54 6.07 0.45
CA VAL A 86 -10.54 5.10 0.88
C VAL A 86 -9.17 5.71 0.58
N GLY A 87 -8.34 5.85 1.58
CA GLY A 87 -7.03 6.49 1.44
C GLY A 87 -5.99 5.58 0.80
N MET A 88 -5.99 4.31 1.14
CA MET A 88 -4.97 3.38 0.65
C MET A 88 -5.42 1.93 0.71
N VAL A 89 -4.71 1.08 -0.02
CA VAL A 89 -4.87 -0.37 0.06
C VAL A 89 -3.49 -0.93 0.39
N ILE A 90 -3.42 -1.75 1.43
CA ILE A 90 -2.16 -2.35 1.90
C ILE A 90 -2.20 -3.84 1.68
N PHE A 91 -1.22 -4.34 0.94
CA PHE A 91 -1.09 -5.77 0.67
C PHE A 91 -0.12 -6.39 1.66
N ASP A 92 -0.50 -7.54 2.21
CA ASP A 92 0.28 -8.20 3.24
C ASP A 92 1.38 -9.07 2.66
N ASP A 93 2.24 -8.49 1.87
CA ASP A 93 3.38 -9.15 1.25
C ASP A 93 4.21 -8.08 0.56
N GLU A 94 5.30 -8.47 -0.11
CA GLU A 94 6.04 -7.57 -0.97
C GLU A 94 5.44 -7.59 -2.36
N LEU A 95 5.25 -6.44 -2.95
CA LEU A 95 4.77 -6.33 -4.33
C LEU A 95 5.93 -6.02 -5.26
N SER A 96 5.96 -6.66 -6.41
CA SER A 96 6.93 -6.33 -7.44
C SER A 96 6.54 -4.99 -8.09
N ALA A 97 7.46 -4.39 -8.84
CA ALA A 97 7.18 -3.16 -9.57
C ALA A 97 6.00 -3.33 -10.52
N LYS A 98 5.94 -4.47 -11.19
CA LYS A 98 4.86 -4.78 -12.13
C LYS A 98 3.52 -4.90 -11.42
N GLN A 99 3.48 -5.65 -10.32
CA GLN A 99 2.26 -5.80 -9.52
C GLN A 99 1.78 -4.44 -9.02
N LEU A 100 2.69 -3.66 -8.45
CA LEU A 100 2.35 -2.34 -7.91
C LEU A 100 1.73 -1.43 -8.97
N ARG A 101 2.35 -1.33 -10.14
CA ARG A 101 1.84 -0.49 -11.22
C ARG A 101 0.47 -0.94 -11.71
N ASN A 102 0.31 -2.24 -11.89
CA ASN A 102 -0.96 -2.78 -12.39
C ASN A 102 -2.10 -2.56 -11.38
N ILE A 103 -1.80 -2.74 -10.11
CA ILE A 103 -2.79 -2.54 -9.04
C ILE A 103 -3.15 -1.06 -8.92
N GLU A 104 -2.16 -0.18 -8.93
CA GLU A 104 -2.41 1.26 -8.86
C GLU A 104 -3.29 1.72 -10.01
N LYS A 105 -3.02 1.22 -11.20
CA LYS A 105 -3.79 1.58 -12.39
C LYS A 105 -5.25 1.16 -12.25
N GLU A 106 -5.49 -0.03 -11.70
CA GLU A 106 -6.84 -0.53 -11.54
C GLU A 106 -7.61 0.11 -10.39
N LEU A 107 -6.97 0.31 -9.26
CA LEU A 107 -7.65 0.80 -8.07
C LEU A 107 -7.68 2.31 -7.94
N GLY A 108 -6.71 3.00 -8.51
CA GLY A 108 -6.68 4.46 -8.48
C GLY A 108 -6.47 5.10 -7.11
N VAL A 109 -5.98 4.34 -6.14
CA VAL A 109 -5.65 4.85 -4.82
C VAL A 109 -4.23 4.47 -4.46
N LYS A 110 -3.71 5.04 -3.38
CA LYS A 110 -2.36 4.74 -2.91
C LYS A 110 -2.25 3.26 -2.55
N ILE A 111 -1.24 2.60 -3.06
CA ILE A 111 -1.00 1.20 -2.80
C ILE A 111 0.29 1.06 -1.99
N LEU A 112 0.22 0.32 -0.90
CA LEU A 112 1.37 0.00 -0.08
C LEU A 112 1.49 -1.51 0.05
N ASP A 113 2.69 -1.96 0.33
CA ASP A 113 2.92 -3.33 0.74
C ASP A 113 3.48 -3.28 2.18
N ARG A 114 3.68 -4.45 2.77
CA ARG A 114 4.13 -4.53 4.17
C ARG A 114 5.44 -3.78 4.40
N THR A 115 6.40 -3.95 3.51
CA THR A 115 7.71 -3.30 3.64
C THR A 115 7.61 -1.79 3.56
N SER A 116 6.85 -1.26 2.60
CA SER A 116 6.64 0.18 2.47
C SER A 116 5.99 0.77 3.72
N LEU A 117 5.02 0.06 4.28
CA LEU A 117 4.34 0.50 5.50
C LEU A 117 5.32 0.56 6.68
N ILE A 118 6.14 -0.47 6.84
CA ILE A 118 7.14 -0.50 7.92
C ILE A 118 8.15 0.64 7.75
N LEU A 119 8.59 0.88 6.54
CA LEU A 119 9.52 1.98 6.26
C LEU A 119 8.88 3.34 6.57
N ASP A 120 7.60 3.51 6.27
CA ASP A 120 6.88 4.74 6.61
C ASP A 120 6.80 4.94 8.13
N ILE A 121 6.59 3.86 8.88
CA ILE A 121 6.57 3.93 10.35
C ILE A 121 7.94 4.37 10.87
N PHE A 122 9.01 3.80 10.32
CA PHE A 122 10.37 4.19 10.72
C PHE A 122 10.62 5.67 10.39
N ALA A 123 10.15 6.12 9.23
CA ALA A 123 10.31 7.52 8.84
C ALA A 123 9.61 8.46 9.84
N MET A 124 8.41 8.09 10.27
CA MET A 124 7.67 8.88 11.25
C MET A 124 8.37 8.95 12.60
N ARG A 125 9.10 7.91 12.98
CA ARG A 125 9.75 7.83 14.28
C ARG A 125 11.19 8.26 14.31
N ALA A 126 11.80 8.51 13.15
CA ALA A 126 13.18 8.95 13.08
C ALA A 126 13.28 10.39 13.61
N GLN A 127 14.07 10.57 14.64
CA GLN A 127 14.19 11.88 15.31
C GLN A 127 15.51 12.60 15.05
N THR A 128 16.56 11.90 14.72
CA THR A 128 17.83 12.54 14.43
C THR A 128 18.03 12.68 12.92
N ALA A 129 18.86 13.63 12.50
CA ALA A 129 19.16 13.82 11.09
C ALA A 129 19.77 12.54 10.49
N ASN A 130 20.66 11.88 11.24
CA ASN A 130 21.27 10.64 10.78
C ASN A 130 20.24 9.52 10.63
N ALA A 131 19.34 9.36 11.61
CA ALA A 131 18.31 8.35 11.55
C ALA A 131 17.35 8.62 10.38
N LYS A 132 16.97 9.88 10.16
CA LYS A 132 16.13 10.25 9.02
C LYS A 132 16.78 9.91 7.70
N THR A 133 18.07 10.21 7.57
CA THR A 133 18.83 9.89 6.36
C THR A 133 18.89 8.39 6.11
N GLN A 134 19.10 7.60 7.16
CA GLN A 134 19.15 6.14 7.04
C GLN A 134 17.80 5.57 6.60
N VAL A 135 16.70 6.07 7.14
CA VAL A 135 15.36 5.61 6.76
C VAL A 135 15.05 6.02 5.32
N GLU A 136 15.36 7.25 4.95
CA GLU A 136 15.14 7.72 3.57
C GLU A 136 15.93 6.88 2.58
N LEU A 137 17.16 6.55 2.92
CA LEU A 137 17.99 5.70 2.07
C LEU A 137 17.37 4.31 1.93
N ALA A 138 16.86 3.73 3.02
CA ALA A 138 16.20 2.43 2.97
C ALA A 138 14.94 2.48 2.11
N GLN A 139 14.15 3.56 2.22
CA GLN A 139 12.96 3.76 1.40
C GLN A 139 13.36 3.86 -0.08
N TYR A 140 14.40 4.60 -0.39
CA TYR A 140 14.89 4.72 -1.76
C TYR A 140 15.33 3.37 -2.31
N ARG A 141 16.09 2.61 -1.54
CA ARG A 141 16.57 1.30 -1.98
C ARG A 141 15.41 0.35 -2.25
N TYR A 142 14.35 0.43 -1.47
CA TYR A 142 13.19 -0.42 -1.67
C TYR A 142 12.37 0.02 -2.88
N MET A 143 12.13 1.31 -3.02
CA MET A 143 11.27 1.84 -4.08
C MET A 143 11.94 1.90 -5.45
N LEU A 144 13.25 2.12 -5.49
CA LEU A 144 13.96 2.33 -6.75
C LEU A 144 13.76 1.22 -7.79
N PRO A 145 13.91 -0.08 -7.46
CA PRO A 145 13.65 -1.14 -8.43
C PRO A 145 12.19 -1.14 -8.90
N ARG A 146 11.27 -0.71 -8.05
CA ARG A 146 9.83 -0.69 -8.34
C ARG A 146 9.45 0.44 -9.28
N LEU A 147 10.25 1.50 -9.31
CA LEU A 147 10.05 2.64 -10.18
C LEU A 147 10.91 2.57 -11.44
N GLN A 148 11.69 1.52 -11.61
CA GLN A 148 12.67 1.41 -12.69
C GLN A 148 12.12 1.70 -14.08
N ARG A 149 10.95 1.20 -14.42
CA ARG A 149 10.38 1.47 -15.71
C ARG A 149 10.00 2.92 -15.90
N LEU A 150 9.44 3.53 -14.89
CA LEU A 150 9.07 4.93 -14.92
C LEU A 150 10.33 5.77 -15.04
N TRP A 151 11.36 5.40 -14.28
CA TRP A 151 12.63 6.10 -14.30
C TRP A 151 13.29 6.02 -15.67
N THR A 152 13.33 4.83 -16.27
CA THR A 152 13.87 4.63 -17.61
C THR A 152 13.09 5.46 -18.63
N HIS A 153 11.78 5.50 -18.51
CA HIS A 153 10.92 6.27 -19.38
C HIS A 153 11.23 7.76 -19.28
N LEU A 154 11.42 8.27 -18.07
CA LEU A 154 11.77 9.66 -17.84
C LEU A 154 13.14 10.02 -18.42
N GLU A 155 14.11 9.12 -18.28
CA GLU A 155 15.42 9.31 -18.86
C GLU A 155 15.35 9.41 -20.37
N LEU A 156 14.60 8.53 -21.00
CA LEU A 156 14.42 8.55 -22.45
C LEU A 156 13.74 9.84 -22.89
N SER A 157 12.78 10.32 -22.13
CA SER A 157 12.12 11.58 -22.41
C SER A 157 13.11 12.75 -22.36
N LEU A 158 13.97 12.75 -21.38
CA LEU A 158 14.96 13.82 -21.23
C LEU A 158 15.99 13.80 -22.35
N ILE A 159 16.37 12.62 -22.81
CA ILE A 159 17.33 12.48 -23.89
C ILE A 159 16.78 13.03 -25.20
N HIS A 160 15.50 12.96 -25.40
CA HIS A 160 14.87 13.40 -26.64
C HIS A 160 14.46 14.87 -26.62
N ILE A 161 14.75 15.56 -25.58
CA ILE A 161 14.53 16.98 -25.48
C ILE A 161 15.79 17.71 -25.95
#